data_f08a8d3fd384b5abf7cd2ee0bdead5ef
#
_entry.id   f08a8d3fd384b5abf7cd2ee0bdead5ef
#
_cell.length_a   1.000
_cell.length_b   1.000
_cell.length_c   1.000
_cell.angle_alpha   90.00
_cell.angle_beta   90.00
_cell.angle_gamma   90.00
#
_symmetry.space_group_name_H-M   'P 1'
#
loop_
_entity.id
_entity.type
_entity.pdbx_description
1 polymer ?
#
loop_
_entity_poly.entity_id
_entity_poly.type
_entity_poly.pdbx_seq_one_letter_code
_entity_poly.pdbx_strand_id
1 'polypeptide(L)'
;MESVMKMYLPAAAAIIAFAVAGEAVAGIPLVNATCPGKIEVHADQGGPIYINGKEGKLKKFNDNYFEAKGAGVTISLSINPDGTPSVSYTGKGGANGVCTIK
;
A
#
# COMPACT_ATOMS: atom_id res chain seq x y z
N MET A 1 -43.75 6.47 -18.00
CA MET A 1 -43.19 6.45 -17.93
C MET A 1 -42.55 6.55 -18.04
N GLU A 2 -42.23 6.50 -17.77
CA GLU A 2 -41.42 6.58 -17.67
C GLU A 2 -40.60 6.68 -17.57
N SER A 3 -40.65 6.63 -17.40
CA SER A 3 -39.77 6.76 -17.11
C SER A 3 -39.14 6.63 -16.85
N VAL A 4 -39.28 6.57 -16.56
CA VAL A 4 -38.52 6.49 -16.11
C VAL A 4 -37.85 6.41 -16.03
N MET A 5 -37.82 6.36 -15.97
CA MET A 5 -37.08 6.34 -15.72
C MET A 5 -36.33 6.52 -15.74
N LYS A 6 -36.39 6.49 -15.66
CA LYS A 6 -35.58 6.72 -15.55
C LYS A 6 -34.76 6.86 -15.21
N MET A 7 -34.85 6.85 -14.92
CA MET A 7 -34.02 7.10 -14.43
C MET A 7 -33.40 6.78 -14.10
N TYR A 8 -33.51 6.54 -13.84
CA TYR A 8 -32.74 6.32 -13.35
C TYR A 8 -31.88 6.27 -13.25
N LEU A 9 -32.05 6.13 -13.05
CA LEU A 9 -31.21 6.05 -12.83
C LEU A 9 -30.35 6.22 -12.71
N PRO A 10 -30.30 6.25 -12.63
CA PRO A 10 -29.49 6.36 -12.36
C PRO A 10 -28.78 6.14 -11.99
N ALA A 11 -28.82 5.89 -11.56
CA ALA A 11 -28.26 5.61 -11.15
C ALA A 11 -27.33 5.30 -11.27
N ALA A 12 -27.16 4.98 -11.17
CA ALA A 12 -26.33 4.54 -11.31
C ALA A 12 -25.30 5.02 -11.32
N ALA A 13 -25.06 5.40 -11.30
CA ALA A 13 -24.20 5.85 -11.43
C ALA A 13 -23.46 6.01 -10.48
N ALA A 14 -23.53 6.12 -9.89
CA ALA A 14 -22.96 6.36 -9.00
C ALA A 14 -21.95 5.59 -8.72
N ILE A 15 -21.87 5.09 -8.65
CA ILE A 15 -21.11 4.27 -8.34
C ILE A 15 -19.93 4.47 -8.73
N ILE A 16 -19.69 4.90 -9.08
CA ILE A 16 -18.72 5.00 -9.59
C ILE A 16 -17.83 5.63 -8.96
N ALA A 17 -18.09 6.28 -8.57
CA ALA A 17 -17.39 6.97 -8.05
C ALA A 17 -16.48 6.38 -7.26
N PHE A 18 -16.40 6.16 -6.68
CA PHE A 18 -15.68 5.68 -5.91
C PHE A 18 -14.70 5.02 -6.26
N ALA A 19 -14.86 4.81 -6.86
CA ALA A 19 -14.02 3.94 -7.21
C ALA A 19 -12.76 4.47 -7.27
N VAL A 20 -12.39 5.21 -7.22
CA VAL A 20 -11.28 5.61 -7.49
C VAL A 20 -10.40 5.83 -6.53
N ALA A 21 -10.81 6.18 -5.65
CA ALA A 21 -9.97 6.50 -4.69
C ALA A 21 -9.26 5.36 -4.24
N GLY A 22 -8.18 5.46 -3.76
CA GLY A 22 -7.49 4.45 -3.15
C GLY A 22 -7.43 3.21 -3.94
N GLU A 23 -6.92 3.28 -5.04
CA GLU A 23 -6.81 2.13 -5.83
C GLU A 23 -6.04 1.07 -5.13
N ALA A 24 -6.63 -0.04 -4.89
CA ALA A 24 -5.97 -1.17 -4.28
C ALA A 24 -4.92 -1.73 -5.22
N VAL A 25 -3.78 -2.11 -4.66
CA VAL A 25 -2.71 -2.77 -5.40
C VAL A 25 -2.70 -4.22 -4.96
N ALA A 26 -2.97 -5.11 -5.91
CA ALA A 26 -3.04 -6.53 -5.60
C ALA A 26 -1.71 -7.02 -5.02
N GLY A 27 -1.80 -7.86 -4.02
CA GLY A 27 -0.65 -8.50 -3.41
C GLY A 27 -0.16 -7.86 -2.13
N ILE A 28 -0.49 -6.62 -1.84
CA ILE A 28 -0.01 -5.98 -0.62
C ILE A 28 -0.84 -6.47 0.57
N PRO A 29 -0.21 -7.13 1.55
CA PRO A 29 -0.93 -7.59 2.73
C PRO A 29 -0.97 -6.50 3.78
N LEU A 30 -1.82 -6.69 4.78
CA LEU A 30 -1.80 -5.83 5.96
C LEU A 30 -0.54 -6.16 6.74
N VAL A 31 0.31 -5.17 6.97
CA VAL A 31 1.58 -5.36 7.66
C VAL A 31 1.86 -4.18 8.57
N ASN A 32 2.33 -4.48 9.76
CA ASN A 32 2.89 -3.48 10.65
C ASN A 32 4.32 -3.91 10.96
N ALA A 33 5.27 -3.02 10.80
CA ALA A 33 6.67 -3.34 11.03
C ALA A 33 7.40 -2.16 11.63
N THR A 34 8.46 -2.46 12.35
CA THR A 34 9.35 -1.44 12.91
C THR A 34 10.73 -1.70 12.33
N CYS A 35 11.31 -0.68 11.75
CA CYS A 35 12.65 -0.75 11.18
C CYS A 35 13.65 -0.09 12.13
N PRO A 36 14.92 -0.45 12.03
CA PRO A 36 15.96 0.23 12.82
C PRO A 36 15.91 1.73 12.55
N GLY A 37 16.20 2.53 13.58
CA GLY A 37 16.16 3.98 13.45
C GLY A 37 14.79 4.55 13.72
N LYS A 38 13.93 3.79 14.38
CA LYS A 38 12.59 4.26 14.75
C LYS A 38 11.72 4.58 13.56
N ILE A 39 11.82 3.78 12.53
CA ILE A 39 10.99 3.92 11.34
C ILE A 39 9.84 2.94 11.45
N GLU A 40 8.62 3.47 11.50
CA GLU A 40 7.42 2.66 11.58
C GLU A 40 6.81 2.52 10.20
N VAL A 41 6.47 1.29 9.84
CA VAL A 41 5.88 1.00 8.54
C VAL A 41 4.53 0.35 8.75
N HIS A 42 3.54 0.87 8.04
CA HIS A 42 2.21 0.29 8.05
C HIS A 42 1.71 0.17 6.62
N ALA A 43 1.37 -1.03 6.20
CA ALA A 43 0.76 -1.26 4.91
C ALA A 43 -0.67 -1.71 5.12
N ASP A 44 -1.62 -1.02 4.50
CA ASP A 44 -2.99 -1.51 4.47
C ASP A 44 -3.07 -2.61 3.43
N GLN A 45 -4.04 -3.49 3.58
CA GLN A 45 -4.25 -4.52 2.59
C GLN A 45 -4.61 -3.83 1.27
N GLY A 46 -3.79 -4.06 0.25
CA GLY A 46 -3.94 -3.39 -1.04
C GLY A 46 -3.32 -2.01 -1.08
N GLY A 47 -2.57 -1.65 -0.05
CA GLY A 47 -1.93 -0.34 0.04
C GLY A 47 -2.88 0.75 0.46
N PRO A 48 -2.35 1.93 0.76
CA PRO A 48 -0.97 2.35 0.57
C PRO A 48 -0.03 1.83 1.67
N ILE A 49 1.23 2.19 1.55
CA ILE A 49 2.24 1.90 2.56
C ILE A 49 2.63 3.23 3.20
N TYR A 50 2.48 3.28 4.52
CA TYR A 50 2.79 4.49 5.29
C TYR A 50 4.15 4.32 5.96
N ILE A 51 4.94 5.38 5.96
CA ILE A 51 6.24 5.44 6.61
C ILE A 51 6.18 6.56 7.62
N ASN A 52 6.28 6.20 8.91
CA ASN A 52 6.12 7.17 10.00
C ASN A 52 4.83 7.97 9.86
N GLY A 53 3.76 7.28 9.49
CA GLY A 53 2.45 7.90 9.41
C GLY A 53 2.17 8.68 8.14
N LYS A 54 3.13 8.77 7.22
CA LYS A 54 2.93 9.47 5.96
C LYS A 54 2.90 8.49 4.81
N GLU A 55 2.03 8.71 3.88
CA GLU A 55 1.90 7.82 2.73
C GLU A 55 3.19 7.88 1.90
N GLY A 56 3.78 6.71 1.65
CA GLY A 56 4.94 6.60 0.81
C GLY A 56 4.54 6.51 -0.66
N LYS A 57 5.48 6.83 -1.53
CA LYS A 57 5.26 6.70 -2.96
C LYS A 57 5.45 5.24 -3.33
N LEU A 58 4.37 4.59 -3.71
CA LEU A 58 4.34 3.16 -3.94
C LEU A 58 4.74 2.79 -5.35
N LYS A 59 5.53 1.74 -5.47
CA LYS A 59 5.88 1.17 -6.75
C LYS A 59 5.76 -0.35 -6.65
N LYS A 60 5.00 -0.93 -7.56
CA LYS A 60 4.83 -2.38 -7.63
C LYS A 60 5.77 -2.91 -8.70
N PHE A 61 6.61 -3.88 -8.33
CA PHE A 61 7.49 -4.53 -9.28
C PHE A 61 6.88 -5.82 -9.80
N ASN A 62 6.23 -6.57 -8.92
CA ASN A 62 5.48 -7.75 -9.29
C ASN A 62 4.54 -8.08 -8.14
N ASP A 63 3.83 -9.20 -8.22
CA ASP A 63 2.84 -9.53 -7.20
C ASP A 63 3.44 -9.83 -5.84
N ASN A 64 4.75 -10.03 -5.77
CA ASN A 64 5.41 -10.38 -4.53
C ASN A 64 6.46 -9.38 -4.09
N TYR A 65 6.58 -8.24 -4.75
CA TYR A 65 7.61 -7.27 -4.39
C TYR A 65 7.16 -5.85 -4.67
N PHE A 66 7.23 -5.02 -3.63
CA PHE A 66 6.79 -3.63 -3.68
C PHE A 66 7.79 -2.73 -2.98
N GLU A 67 7.86 -1.49 -3.40
CA GLU A 67 8.66 -0.48 -2.71
C GLU A 67 7.81 0.73 -2.40
N ALA A 68 8.14 1.40 -1.31
CA ALA A 68 7.52 2.67 -0.97
C ALA A 68 8.62 3.64 -0.54
N LYS A 69 8.58 4.85 -1.06
CA LYS A 69 9.58 5.86 -0.75
C LYS A 69 8.94 7.00 0.02
N GLY A 70 9.60 7.41 1.08
CA GLY A 70 9.14 8.53 1.88
C GLY A 70 10.00 8.68 3.11
N ALA A 71 9.89 9.82 3.77
CA ALA A 71 10.63 10.10 4.99
C ALA A 71 12.14 9.86 4.84
N GLY A 72 12.66 10.03 3.63
CA GLY A 72 14.08 9.85 3.38
C GLY A 72 14.54 8.42 3.26
N VAL A 73 13.62 7.47 3.20
CA VAL A 73 13.98 6.06 3.10
C VAL A 73 13.17 5.37 2.02
N THR A 74 13.63 4.19 1.63
CA THR A 74 12.90 3.30 0.74
C THR A 74 12.57 2.06 1.54
N ILE A 75 11.29 1.70 1.57
CA ILE A 75 10.83 0.49 2.22
C ILE A 75 10.62 -0.56 1.14
N SER A 76 11.14 -1.76 1.38
CA SER A 76 10.95 -2.88 0.46
C SER A 76 10.07 -3.90 1.15
N LEU A 77 8.98 -4.27 0.51
CA LEU A 77 8.04 -5.26 1.03
C LEU A 77 8.01 -6.43 0.07
N SER A 78 8.37 -7.59 0.56
CA SER A 78 8.39 -8.83 -0.23
C SER A 78 7.43 -9.83 0.37
N ILE A 79 6.82 -10.65 -0.48
CA ILE A 79 5.97 -11.75 -0.03
C ILE A 79 6.71 -13.03 -0.30
N ASN A 80 6.99 -13.77 0.76
CA ASN A 80 7.71 -15.04 0.66
C ASN A 80 6.83 -16.12 0.07
N PRO A 81 7.44 -17.21 -0.43
CA PRO A 81 6.63 -18.30 -1.03
C PRO A 81 5.58 -18.87 -0.09
N ASP A 82 5.80 -18.80 1.23
CA ASP A 82 4.82 -19.29 2.19
C ASP A 82 3.75 -18.24 2.52
N GLY A 83 3.77 -17.09 1.86
CA GLY A 83 2.79 -16.04 2.07
C GLY A 83 3.14 -15.04 3.13
N THR A 84 4.24 -15.23 3.86
CA THR A 84 4.62 -14.28 4.90
C THR A 84 5.33 -13.07 4.32
N PRO A 85 5.13 -11.89 4.91
CA PRO A 85 5.80 -10.69 4.42
C PRO A 85 7.19 -10.54 5.04
N SER A 86 8.08 -9.90 4.28
CA SER A 86 9.38 -9.46 4.77
C SER A 86 9.49 -7.98 4.44
N VAL A 87 9.97 -7.21 5.40
CA VAL A 87 10.10 -5.76 5.22
C VAL A 87 11.54 -5.38 5.53
N SER A 88 12.11 -4.54 4.67
CA SER A 88 13.44 -4.00 4.90
C SER A 88 13.45 -2.54 4.49
N TYR A 89 14.50 -1.83 4.86
CA TYR A 89 14.61 -0.42 4.50
C TYR A 89 16.01 -0.10 3.99
N THR A 90 16.08 0.93 3.19
CA THR A 90 17.33 1.52 2.74
C THR A 90 17.20 3.03 2.97
N GLY A 91 18.21 3.61 3.60
CA GLY A 91 18.21 5.03 3.90
C GLY A 91 19.41 5.73 3.33
N LYS A 92 19.65 6.92 3.81
CA LYS A 92 20.77 7.71 3.32
C LYS A 92 22.09 7.11 3.77
N GLY A 93 23.12 7.37 2.97
CA GLY A 93 24.46 6.95 3.34
C GLY A 93 24.66 5.44 3.37
N GLY A 94 23.84 4.71 2.65
CA GLY A 94 23.97 3.25 2.63
C GLY A 94 23.35 2.57 3.83
N ALA A 95 22.62 3.30 4.68
CA ALA A 95 21.93 2.68 5.80
C ALA A 95 20.90 1.70 5.28
N ASN A 96 20.84 0.53 5.92
CA ASN A 96 19.83 -0.46 5.54
C ASN A 96 19.64 -1.43 6.70
N GLY A 97 18.58 -2.21 6.63
CA GLY A 97 18.31 -3.19 7.66
C GLY A 97 17.01 -3.90 7.43
N VAL A 98 16.82 -4.97 8.18
CA VAL A 98 15.60 -5.76 8.15
C VAL A 98 14.68 -5.23 9.25
N CYS A 99 13.40 -5.06 8.90
CA CYS A 99 12.43 -4.57 9.84
C CYS A 99 11.75 -5.73 10.56
N THR A 100 11.30 -5.48 11.77
CA THR A 100 10.63 -6.50 12.58
C THR A 100 9.13 -6.39 12.37
N ILE A 101 8.51 -7.47 11.94
CA ILE A 101 7.05 -7.52 11.77
C ILE A 101 6.43 -7.66 13.14
N LYS A 102 5.39 -6.88 13.40
CA LYS A 102 4.68 -6.92 14.68
C LYS A 102 3.49 -7.83 14.64
#